data_e010b7ff59b3abe8a44aded37b570609
#
_entry.id   e010b7ff59b3abe8a44aded37b570609
#
_cell.length_a   1.000
_cell.length_b   1.000
_cell.length_c   1.000
_cell.angle_alpha   90.00
_cell.angle_beta   90.00
_cell.angle_gamma   90.00
#
_symmetry.space_group_name_H-M   'P 1'
#
loop_
_entity.id
_entity.type
_entity.pdbx_description
1 polymer ?
#
loop_
_entity_poly.entity_id
_entity_poly.type
_entity_poly.pdbx_seq_one_letter_code
_entity_poly.pdbx_strand_id
1 'polypeptide(L)'
;MTNLSRITSVSFLTYFILSAMLAPIGIISGPMAEHFGQTVTDVTRQFGWLTGGNLIGAVIALVIFDYLGLKKLFVVIYGLIAAALFTLRAVDDLDTARYLLGLVGLGSGIGLAGAAITISRSYTEARRASMLVITDGCFSVAGFLISWVAAFLVTRSLGWSLTYQLLGLFAVATFLLALFSSFPAVEQDQALKDEGGAWPLPVWLCVISLFLYTLGQYSMLFWLPNYAITQLGAPEVQAGGLVGQFWLGMFLAQVFVAWWVMRVGVRRLVKIATVTTWLFSIPLWLYSSIDGLLVLALLWGFANLSLLKATLSLATEMVTVPTARLVSLLLLGATIGTAVSPLVTSQIVDWTSNHTILIFGSACYGVLMLLLFAALRLTRS
;
A
#
# COMPACT_ATOMS: atom_id res chain seq x y z
N MET A 1 18.70 22.16 8.22
CA MET A 1 18.36 21.29 7.06
C MET A 1 18.44 22.09 5.77
N THR A 2 19.08 21.53 4.73
CA THR A 2 19.05 22.12 3.37
C THR A 2 17.65 21.98 2.76
N ASN A 3 17.34 22.77 1.71
CA ASN A 3 16.06 22.64 1.02
C ASN A 3 15.85 21.23 0.44
N LEU A 4 16.90 20.64 -0.16
CA LEU A 4 16.85 19.26 -0.66
C LEU A 4 16.50 18.26 0.44
N SER A 5 17.12 18.37 1.61
CA SER A 5 16.80 17.49 2.75
C SER A 5 15.34 17.63 3.20
N ARG A 6 14.79 18.86 3.22
CA ARG A 6 13.39 19.09 3.62
C ARG A 6 12.38 18.46 2.64
N ILE A 7 12.54 18.69 1.34
CA ILE A 7 11.63 18.12 0.33
C ILE A 7 11.76 16.58 0.25
N THR A 8 12.95 16.04 0.50
CA THR A 8 13.14 14.58 0.62
C THR A 8 12.41 14.04 1.85
N SER A 9 12.50 14.72 2.99
CA SER A 9 11.77 14.34 4.20
C SER A 9 10.25 14.41 3.99
N VAL A 10 9.73 15.42 3.27
CA VAL A 10 8.31 15.48 2.87
C VAL A 10 7.92 14.23 2.08
N SER A 11 8.73 13.84 1.10
CA SER A 11 8.44 12.65 0.29
C SER A 11 8.49 11.36 1.11
N PHE A 12 9.46 11.21 2.02
CA PHE A 12 9.56 10.05 2.91
C PHE A 12 8.38 9.96 3.87
N LEU A 13 8.00 11.07 4.50
CA LEU A 13 6.84 11.13 5.39
C LEU A 13 5.52 10.86 4.66
N THR A 14 5.40 11.28 3.39
CA THR A 14 4.24 10.98 2.55
C THR A 14 4.05 9.47 2.38
N TYR A 15 5.10 8.74 2.02
CA TYR A 15 5.05 7.28 1.89
C TYR A 15 4.83 6.59 3.23
N PHE A 16 5.46 7.12 4.29
CA PHE A 16 5.28 6.65 5.66
C PHE A 16 3.81 6.77 6.08
N ILE A 17 3.19 7.96 5.93
CA ILE A 17 1.82 8.24 6.35
C ILE A 17 0.84 7.33 5.62
N LEU A 18 0.97 7.15 4.30
CA LEU A 18 0.06 6.27 3.55
C LEU A 18 0.10 4.84 4.05
N SER A 19 1.28 4.26 4.22
CA SER A 19 1.41 2.90 4.75
C SER A 19 0.88 2.80 6.18
N ALA A 20 1.20 3.79 7.00
CA ALA A 20 0.78 3.88 8.39
C ALA A 20 -0.73 4.04 8.56
N MET A 21 -1.44 4.54 7.54
CA MET A 21 -2.91 4.58 7.52
C MET A 21 -3.52 3.22 7.17
N LEU A 22 -2.87 2.43 6.32
CA LEU A 22 -3.37 1.15 5.84
C LEU A 22 -3.03 -0.01 6.79
N ALA A 23 -1.82 -0.02 7.34
CA ALA A 23 -1.31 -1.13 8.13
C ALA A 23 -2.15 -1.46 9.40
N PRO A 24 -2.67 -0.49 10.17
CA PRO A 24 -3.41 -0.79 11.39
C PRO A 24 -4.87 -1.19 11.17
N ILE A 25 -5.41 -1.14 9.94
CA ILE A 25 -6.84 -1.36 9.66
C ILE A 25 -7.37 -2.63 10.34
N GLY A 26 -6.72 -3.77 10.10
CA GLY A 26 -7.15 -5.04 10.69
C GLY A 26 -7.02 -5.10 12.22
N ILE A 27 -6.17 -4.25 12.81
CA ILE A 27 -5.91 -4.19 14.25
C ILE A 27 -6.97 -3.32 14.95
N ILE A 28 -7.29 -2.17 14.36
CA ILE A 28 -8.20 -1.18 14.96
C ILE A 28 -9.67 -1.42 14.62
N SER A 29 -9.98 -2.27 13.64
CA SER A 29 -11.36 -2.51 13.21
C SER A 29 -12.23 -3.09 14.33
N GLY A 30 -11.71 -3.96 15.19
CA GLY A 30 -12.42 -4.48 16.35
C GLY A 30 -12.79 -3.38 17.36
N PRO A 31 -11.80 -2.67 17.95
CA PRO A 31 -12.05 -1.56 18.85
C PRO A 31 -12.89 -0.43 18.24
N MET A 32 -12.78 -0.19 16.96
CA MET A 32 -13.59 0.78 16.23
C MET A 32 -15.05 0.31 16.14
N ALA A 33 -15.27 -0.98 15.87
CA ALA A 33 -16.59 -1.60 15.83
C ALA A 33 -17.29 -1.51 17.21
N GLU A 34 -16.58 -1.77 18.29
CA GLU A 34 -17.08 -1.62 19.65
C GLU A 34 -17.46 -0.16 19.94
N HIS A 35 -16.61 0.80 19.57
CA HIS A 35 -16.87 2.24 19.79
C HIS A 35 -18.13 2.72 19.08
N PHE A 36 -18.39 2.30 17.84
CA PHE A 36 -19.56 2.71 17.07
C PHE A 36 -20.78 1.80 17.22
N GLY A 37 -20.69 0.73 18.02
CA GLY A 37 -21.78 -0.26 18.17
C GLY A 37 -22.11 -0.97 16.84
N GLN A 38 -21.11 -1.21 16.00
CA GLN A 38 -21.25 -1.81 14.68
C GLN A 38 -20.51 -3.17 14.61
N THR A 39 -20.68 -3.89 13.53
CA THR A 39 -19.88 -5.11 13.28
C THR A 39 -18.48 -4.76 12.78
N VAL A 40 -17.51 -5.64 13.00
CA VAL A 40 -16.15 -5.51 12.43
C VAL A 40 -16.22 -5.44 10.91
N THR A 41 -17.16 -6.16 10.30
CA THR A 41 -17.36 -6.17 8.85
C THR A 41 -17.83 -4.81 8.33
N ASP A 42 -18.79 -4.18 9.03
CA ASP A 42 -19.30 -2.84 8.64
C ASP A 42 -18.19 -1.79 8.74
N VAL A 43 -17.41 -1.83 9.83
CA VAL A 43 -16.27 -0.92 10.00
C VAL A 43 -15.20 -1.16 8.93
N THR A 44 -14.83 -2.41 8.68
CA THR A 44 -13.82 -2.73 7.65
C THR A 44 -14.28 -2.26 6.26
N ARG A 45 -15.58 -2.38 5.97
CA ARG A 45 -16.18 -1.85 4.72
C ARG A 45 -15.98 -0.34 4.57
N GLN A 46 -16.06 0.43 5.67
CA GLN A 46 -15.87 1.89 5.62
C GLN A 46 -14.43 2.31 5.28
N PHE A 47 -13.44 1.46 5.54
CA PHE A 47 -12.08 1.72 5.04
C PHE A 47 -11.99 1.71 3.50
N GLY A 48 -13.01 1.22 2.81
CA GLY A 48 -13.19 1.42 1.37
C GLY A 48 -13.20 2.90 0.97
N TRP A 49 -13.63 3.82 1.85
CA TRP A 49 -13.53 5.26 1.60
C TRP A 49 -12.08 5.76 1.63
N LEU A 50 -11.26 5.25 2.56
CA LEU A 50 -9.83 5.57 2.60
C LEU A 50 -9.11 5.05 1.35
N THR A 51 -9.32 3.79 1.01
CA THR A 51 -8.63 3.15 -0.13
C THR A 51 -9.19 3.63 -1.47
N GLY A 52 -10.50 3.86 -1.56
CA GLY A 52 -11.16 4.46 -2.73
C GLY A 52 -10.78 5.93 -2.90
N GLY A 53 -10.71 6.69 -1.82
CA GLY A 53 -10.19 8.05 -1.82
C GLY A 53 -8.77 8.10 -2.36
N ASN A 54 -7.89 7.19 -1.92
CA ASN A 54 -6.52 7.08 -2.42
C ASN A 54 -6.48 6.80 -3.94
N LEU A 55 -7.35 5.94 -4.45
CA LEU A 55 -7.48 5.69 -5.88
C LEU A 55 -7.91 6.96 -6.62
N ILE A 56 -8.97 7.64 -6.15
CA ILE A 56 -9.45 8.89 -6.75
C ILE A 56 -8.36 9.96 -6.72
N GLY A 57 -7.65 10.09 -5.59
CA GLY A 57 -6.52 11.01 -5.45
C GLY A 57 -5.40 10.72 -6.44
N ALA A 58 -5.06 9.45 -6.64
CA ALA A 58 -4.04 9.06 -7.62
C ALA A 58 -4.46 9.38 -9.07
N VAL A 59 -5.76 9.26 -9.40
CA VAL A 59 -6.30 9.65 -10.72
C VAL A 59 -6.27 11.18 -10.87
N ILE A 60 -6.70 11.93 -9.86
CA ILE A 60 -6.66 13.41 -9.87
C ILE A 60 -5.21 13.89 -10.01
N ALA A 61 -4.25 13.20 -9.42
CA ALA A 61 -2.82 13.53 -9.51
C ALA A 61 -2.30 13.56 -10.95
N LEU A 62 -2.91 12.83 -11.89
CA LEU A 62 -2.50 12.84 -13.30
C LEU A 62 -2.67 14.22 -13.97
N VAL A 63 -3.55 15.06 -13.44
CA VAL A 63 -3.86 16.37 -14.03
C VAL A 63 -3.66 17.55 -13.08
N ILE A 64 -3.74 17.35 -11.75
CA ILE A 64 -3.77 18.46 -10.80
C ILE A 64 -2.44 19.22 -10.73
N PHE A 65 -1.33 18.55 -10.99
CA PHE A 65 0.00 19.17 -10.98
C PHE A 65 0.22 20.15 -12.13
N ASP A 66 -0.58 20.08 -13.18
CA ASP A 66 -0.56 21.04 -14.29
C ASP A 66 -1.14 22.40 -13.89
N TYR A 67 -2.02 22.41 -12.88
CA TYR A 67 -2.72 23.62 -12.42
C TYR A 67 -2.18 24.15 -11.11
N LEU A 68 -1.72 23.27 -10.23
CA LEU A 68 -1.27 23.63 -8.89
C LEU A 68 0.15 23.10 -8.64
N GLY A 69 1.04 24.01 -8.27
CA GLY A 69 2.41 23.63 -7.93
C GLY A 69 2.49 22.71 -6.71
N LEU A 70 3.48 21.83 -6.68
CA LEU A 70 3.72 20.83 -5.63
C LEU A 70 3.66 21.43 -4.21
N LYS A 71 4.25 22.60 -3.99
CA LYS A 71 4.24 23.28 -2.66
C LYS A 71 2.83 23.52 -2.17
N LYS A 72 1.98 24.16 -2.98
CA LYS A 72 0.59 24.47 -2.59
C LYS A 72 -0.19 23.21 -2.29
N LEU A 73 -0.03 22.18 -3.13
CA LEU A 73 -0.70 20.89 -2.95
C LEU A 73 -0.27 20.21 -1.66
N PHE A 74 1.03 20.09 -1.37
CA PHE A 74 1.50 19.48 -0.13
C PHE A 74 1.00 20.21 1.11
N VAL A 75 1.05 21.56 1.10
CA VAL A 75 0.57 22.38 2.23
C VAL A 75 -0.93 22.17 2.45
N VAL A 76 -1.75 22.25 1.40
CA VAL A 76 -3.20 22.11 1.52
C VAL A 76 -3.57 20.67 1.95
N ILE A 77 -3.01 19.67 1.26
CA ILE A 77 -3.33 18.26 1.49
C ILE A 77 -2.94 17.84 2.90
N TYR A 78 -1.70 18.12 3.35
CA TYR A 78 -1.25 17.67 4.67
C TYR A 78 -1.85 18.50 5.81
N GLY A 79 -2.27 19.73 5.56
CA GLY A 79 -3.12 20.50 6.48
C GLY A 79 -4.49 19.83 6.66
N LEU A 80 -5.14 19.45 5.57
CA LEU A 80 -6.44 18.75 5.61
C LEU A 80 -6.33 17.34 6.22
N ILE A 81 -5.30 16.57 5.87
CA ILE A 81 -5.05 15.25 6.47
C ILE A 81 -4.85 15.38 7.96
N ALA A 82 -4.02 16.31 8.44
CA ALA A 82 -3.80 16.52 9.86
C ALA A 82 -5.12 16.89 10.58
N ALA A 83 -5.87 17.84 10.03
CA ALA A 83 -7.17 18.23 10.59
C ALA A 83 -8.14 17.03 10.67
N ALA A 84 -8.27 16.25 9.58
CA ALA A 84 -9.15 15.09 9.55
C ALA A 84 -8.73 14.02 10.58
N LEU A 85 -7.42 13.73 10.70
CA LEU A 85 -6.92 12.73 11.64
C LEU A 85 -7.13 13.11 13.11
N PHE A 86 -6.98 14.39 13.44
CA PHE A 86 -7.29 14.87 14.80
C PHE A 86 -8.80 14.90 15.07
N THR A 87 -9.63 15.23 14.07
CA THR A 87 -11.08 15.25 14.19
C THR A 87 -11.66 13.86 14.43
N LEU A 88 -11.03 12.79 13.93
CA LEU A 88 -11.49 11.39 14.14
C LEU A 88 -11.69 11.04 15.62
N ARG A 89 -11.01 11.71 16.56
CA ARG A 89 -11.20 11.47 18.00
C ARG A 89 -12.58 11.90 18.50
N ALA A 90 -13.13 12.95 17.92
CA ALA A 90 -14.38 13.58 18.34
C ALA A 90 -15.59 13.07 17.54
N VAL A 91 -15.42 12.00 16.78
CA VAL A 91 -16.47 11.44 15.93
C VAL A 91 -17.16 10.30 16.66
N ASP A 92 -18.47 10.44 16.83
CA ASP A 92 -19.32 9.44 17.50
C ASP A 92 -20.18 8.63 16.52
N ASP A 93 -20.09 8.91 15.22
CA ASP A 93 -20.82 8.18 14.18
C ASP A 93 -19.91 7.69 13.05
N LEU A 94 -20.23 6.51 12.53
CA LEU A 94 -19.43 5.85 11.50
C LEU A 94 -19.52 6.57 10.15
N ASP A 95 -20.61 7.29 9.88
CA ASP A 95 -20.81 8.01 8.62
C ASP A 95 -19.87 9.21 8.54
N THR A 96 -19.70 9.99 9.61
CA THR A 96 -18.71 11.06 9.65
C THR A 96 -17.29 10.52 9.56
N ALA A 97 -16.99 9.41 10.25
CA ALA A 97 -15.67 8.78 10.18
C ALA A 97 -15.29 8.40 8.75
N ARG A 98 -16.20 7.81 7.97
CA ARG A 98 -15.93 7.41 6.57
C ARG A 98 -15.58 8.59 5.67
N TYR A 99 -16.24 9.74 5.81
CA TYR A 99 -15.93 10.92 5.00
C TYR A 99 -14.55 11.49 5.33
N LEU A 100 -14.17 11.50 6.61
CA LEU A 100 -12.82 11.90 7.03
C LEU A 100 -11.77 10.93 6.48
N LEU A 101 -12.02 9.63 6.54
CA LEU A 101 -11.14 8.61 5.95
C LEU A 101 -11.03 8.79 4.43
N GLY A 102 -12.13 9.08 3.75
CA GLY A 102 -12.14 9.37 2.30
C GLY A 102 -11.30 10.60 1.94
N LEU A 103 -11.41 11.67 2.73
CA LEU A 103 -10.59 12.89 2.56
C LEU A 103 -9.10 12.59 2.76
N VAL A 104 -8.75 11.82 3.80
CA VAL A 104 -7.37 11.39 4.06
C VAL A 104 -6.85 10.53 2.91
N GLY A 105 -7.67 9.60 2.41
CA GLY A 105 -7.32 8.77 1.26
C GLY A 105 -7.02 9.61 0.02
N LEU A 106 -7.92 10.51 -0.33
CA LEU A 106 -7.79 11.40 -1.49
C LEU A 106 -6.50 12.23 -1.42
N GLY A 107 -6.24 12.85 -0.27
CA GLY A 107 -5.00 13.60 -0.04
C GLY A 107 -3.77 12.72 -0.13
N SER A 108 -3.82 11.51 0.41
CA SER A 108 -2.70 10.55 0.37
C SER A 108 -2.37 10.10 -1.06
N GLY A 109 -3.39 9.87 -1.91
CA GLY A 109 -3.19 9.50 -3.31
C GLY A 109 -2.50 10.59 -4.12
N ILE A 110 -2.94 11.85 -3.96
CA ILE A 110 -2.29 13.01 -4.60
C ILE A 110 -0.86 13.19 -4.03
N GLY A 111 -0.71 13.09 -2.71
CA GLY A 111 0.56 13.22 -2.02
C GLY A 111 1.60 12.22 -2.50
N LEU A 112 1.20 10.95 -2.67
CA LEU A 112 2.08 9.87 -3.13
C LEU A 112 2.69 10.18 -4.51
N ALA A 113 1.85 10.60 -5.46
CA ALA A 113 2.30 11.00 -6.80
C ALA A 113 3.22 12.23 -6.73
N GLY A 114 2.85 13.25 -5.94
CA GLY A 114 3.67 14.43 -5.72
C GLY A 114 5.04 14.13 -5.10
N ALA A 115 5.10 13.19 -4.17
CA ALA A 115 6.35 12.74 -3.55
C ALA A 115 7.27 12.04 -4.55
N ALA A 116 6.71 11.16 -5.39
CA ALA A 116 7.46 10.50 -6.45
C ALA A 116 8.03 11.51 -7.48
N ILE A 117 7.23 12.50 -7.88
CA ILE A 117 7.68 13.59 -8.77
C ILE A 117 8.77 14.42 -8.10
N THR A 118 8.59 14.78 -6.82
CA THR A 118 9.58 15.54 -6.05
C THR A 118 10.94 14.86 -6.04
N ILE A 119 10.99 13.55 -5.71
CA ILE A 119 12.24 12.78 -5.74
C ILE A 119 12.81 12.71 -7.15
N SER A 120 11.97 12.41 -8.13
CA SER A 120 12.40 12.22 -9.52
C SER A 120 13.03 13.48 -10.13
N ARG A 121 12.55 14.67 -9.74
CA ARG A 121 13.04 15.95 -10.25
C ARG A 121 14.14 16.61 -9.40
N SER A 122 14.30 16.16 -8.15
CA SER A 122 15.29 16.74 -7.23
C SER A 122 16.65 16.04 -7.25
N TYR A 123 16.71 14.83 -7.77
CA TYR A 123 17.93 14.02 -7.80
C TYR A 123 18.41 13.76 -9.22
N THR A 124 19.75 13.73 -9.38
CA THR A 124 20.39 13.35 -10.64
C THR A 124 20.04 11.91 -11.02
N GLU A 125 20.10 11.59 -12.28
CA GLU A 125 19.74 10.26 -12.82
C GLU A 125 20.43 9.12 -12.07
N ALA A 126 21.72 9.25 -11.76
CA ALA A 126 22.50 8.27 -11.01
C ALA A 126 21.99 8.00 -9.58
N ARG A 127 21.35 8.98 -8.92
CA ARG A 127 20.84 8.85 -7.54
C ARG A 127 19.32 8.69 -7.47
N ARG A 128 18.61 9.03 -8.52
CA ARG A 128 17.14 9.00 -8.58
C ARG A 128 16.57 7.63 -8.24
N ALA A 129 17.09 6.59 -8.87
CA ALA A 129 16.63 5.22 -8.65
C ALA A 129 16.80 4.80 -7.18
N SER A 130 17.97 5.06 -6.60
CA SER A 130 18.23 4.74 -5.19
C SER A 130 17.30 5.50 -4.24
N MET A 131 17.07 6.79 -4.50
CA MET A 131 16.19 7.61 -3.66
C MET A 131 14.74 7.18 -3.74
N LEU A 132 14.24 6.75 -4.91
CA LEU A 132 12.91 6.17 -5.06
C LEU A 132 12.78 4.85 -4.29
N VAL A 133 13.79 4.00 -4.31
CA VAL A 133 13.81 2.75 -3.52
C VAL A 133 13.79 3.03 -2.01
N ILE A 134 14.58 4.01 -1.54
CA ILE A 134 14.59 4.42 -0.13
C ILE A 134 13.22 4.99 0.27
N THR A 135 12.63 5.84 -0.59
CA THR A 135 11.29 6.40 -0.36
C THR A 135 10.25 5.29 -0.19
N ASP A 136 10.31 4.27 -1.02
CA ASP A 136 9.43 3.10 -0.92
C ASP A 136 9.76 2.21 0.30
N GLY A 137 11.02 2.17 0.71
CA GLY A 137 11.43 1.54 1.97
C GLY A 137 10.74 2.16 3.19
N CYS A 138 10.51 3.49 3.17
CA CYS A 138 9.75 4.19 4.22
C CYS A 138 8.32 3.66 4.35
N PHE A 139 7.71 3.21 3.25
CA PHE A 139 6.39 2.58 3.26
C PHE A 139 6.41 1.27 4.07
N SER A 140 7.36 0.38 3.81
CA SER A 140 7.47 -0.91 4.52
C SER A 140 7.85 -0.72 5.99
N VAL A 141 8.76 0.22 6.29
CA VAL A 141 9.14 0.57 7.67
C VAL A 141 7.94 1.11 8.45
N ALA A 142 7.12 1.97 7.84
CA ALA A 142 5.89 2.48 8.46
C ALA A 142 4.91 1.35 8.77
N GLY A 143 4.67 0.45 7.81
CA GLY A 143 3.81 -0.71 8.00
C GLY A 143 4.27 -1.57 9.19
N PHE A 144 5.57 -1.82 9.30
CA PHE A 144 6.14 -2.53 10.43
C PHE A 144 5.92 -1.79 11.76
N LEU A 145 6.39 -0.55 11.86
CA LEU A 145 6.36 0.20 13.11
C LEU A 145 4.94 0.47 13.59
N ILE A 146 4.05 0.93 12.71
CA ILE A 146 2.71 1.35 13.11
C ILE A 146 1.80 0.17 13.43
N SER A 147 2.00 -1.00 12.83
CA SER A 147 1.28 -2.20 13.25
C SER A 147 1.56 -2.56 14.71
N TRP A 148 2.81 -2.53 15.14
CA TRP A 148 3.18 -2.78 16.54
C TRP A 148 2.70 -1.66 17.48
N VAL A 149 2.80 -0.40 17.06
CA VAL A 149 2.29 0.74 17.84
C VAL A 149 0.77 0.63 18.00
N ALA A 150 0.02 0.38 16.94
CA ALA A 150 -1.43 0.22 17.00
C ALA A 150 -1.83 -0.93 17.92
N ALA A 151 -1.20 -2.09 17.79
CA ALA A 151 -1.46 -3.25 18.65
C ALA A 151 -1.19 -2.94 20.13
N PHE A 152 -0.09 -2.24 20.42
CA PHE A 152 0.23 -1.80 21.78
C PHE A 152 -0.82 -0.82 22.34
N LEU A 153 -1.25 0.16 21.55
CA LEU A 153 -2.24 1.16 21.97
C LEU A 153 -3.62 0.52 22.24
N VAL A 154 -4.04 -0.39 21.37
CA VAL A 154 -5.30 -1.15 21.52
C VAL A 154 -5.27 -1.98 22.80
N THR A 155 -4.19 -2.75 23.04
CA THR A 155 -4.04 -3.57 24.26
C THR A 155 -4.07 -2.73 25.54
N ARG A 156 -3.64 -1.46 25.48
CA ARG A 156 -3.73 -0.52 26.60
C ARG A 156 -5.07 0.18 26.71
N SER A 157 -6.06 -0.17 25.90
CA SER A 157 -7.39 0.45 25.85
C SER A 157 -7.35 1.96 25.66
N LEU A 158 -6.34 2.47 24.92
CA LEU A 158 -6.15 3.91 24.69
C LEU A 158 -7.04 4.46 23.56
N GLY A 159 -7.93 3.63 23.01
CA GLY A 159 -8.86 3.97 21.95
C GLY A 159 -8.28 3.79 20.54
N TRP A 160 -9.13 3.37 19.62
CA TRP A 160 -8.77 3.09 18.23
C TRP A 160 -8.20 4.30 17.45
N SER A 161 -8.71 5.50 17.79
CA SER A 161 -8.35 6.73 17.07
C SER A 161 -6.95 7.27 17.41
N LEU A 162 -6.35 6.85 18.55
CA LEU A 162 -5.06 7.38 18.97
C LEU A 162 -3.94 7.05 17.96
N THR A 163 -3.99 5.90 17.33
CA THR A 163 -3.04 5.56 16.24
C THR A 163 -3.09 6.62 15.14
N TYR A 164 -4.28 7.00 14.70
CA TYR A 164 -4.46 8.01 13.66
C TYR A 164 -4.11 9.43 14.13
N GLN A 165 -4.32 9.76 15.41
CA GLN A 165 -3.86 11.04 15.95
C GLN A 165 -2.33 11.15 15.95
N LEU A 166 -1.62 10.07 16.28
CA LEU A 166 -0.15 10.04 16.15
C LEU A 166 0.27 10.28 14.70
N LEU A 167 -0.44 9.72 13.73
CA LEU A 167 -0.19 10.01 12.31
C LEU A 167 -0.52 11.46 11.95
N GLY A 168 -1.48 12.08 12.62
CA GLY A 168 -1.78 13.50 12.53
C GLY A 168 -0.55 14.37 12.85
N LEU A 169 0.28 13.98 13.83
CA LEU A 169 1.54 14.68 14.13
C LEU A 169 2.54 14.59 12.97
N PHE A 170 2.65 13.43 12.33
CA PHE A 170 3.49 13.29 11.13
C PHE A 170 2.93 14.11 9.96
N ALA A 171 1.61 14.21 9.82
CA ALA A 171 0.98 15.06 8.82
C ALA A 171 1.27 16.56 9.09
N VAL A 172 1.21 17.01 10.34
CA VAL A 172 1.62 18.37 10.75
C VAL A 172 3.09 18.61 10.43
N ALA A 173 3.97 17.65 10.74
CA ALA A 173 5.39 17.77 10.40
C ALA A 173 5.60 17.89 8.90
N THR A 174 4.88 17.10 8.09
CA THR A 174 4.92 17.18 6.63
C THR A 174 4.41 18.53 6.12
N PHE A 175 3.30 19.02 6.66
CA PHE A 175 2.75 20.35 6.38
C PHE A 175 3.78 21.45 6.65
N LEU A 176 4.38 21.46 7.84
CA LEU A 176 5.38 22.48 8.21
C LEU A 176 6.63 22.40 7.33
N LEU A 177 7.14 21.21 7.07
CA LEU A 177 8.28 21.02 6.17
C LEU A 177 7.95 21.53 4.75
N ALA A 178 6.76 21.24 4.23
CA ALA A 178 6.32 21.70 2.93
C ALA A 178 6.19 23.24 2.88
N LEU A 179 5.63 23.85 3.94
CA LEU A 179 5.44 25.29 4.06
C LEU A 179 6.77 26.06 3.92
N PHE A 180 7.83 25.55 4.56
CA PHE A 180 9.16 26.17 4.57
C PHE A 180 10.11 25.64 3.49
N SER A 181 9.60 24.92 2.48
CA SER A 181 10.40 24.34 1.40
C SER A 181 10.07 24.95 0.06
N SER A 182 11.04 24.86 -0.86
CA SER A 182 10.86 25.18 -2.28
C SER A 182 10.88 23.87 -3.07
N PHE A 183 9.83 23.60 -3.82
CA PHE A 183 9.67 22.38 -4.63
C PHE A 183 10.06 22.65 -6.09
N PRO A 184 10.50 21.60 -6.83
CA PRO A 184 10.77 21.73 -8.25
C PRO A 184 9.49 22.08 -9.02
N ALA A 185 9.63 22.85 -10.09
CA ALA A 185 8.51 23.09 -11.00
C ALA A 185 8.10 21.78 -11.70
N VAL A 186 6.80 21.59 -11.88
CA VAL A 186 6.27 20.53 -12.72
C VAL A 186 6.07 21.12 -14.10
N GLU A 187 7.06 20.93 -14.98
CA GLU A 187 6.88 21.25 -16.40
C GLU A 187 5.94 20.21 -17.00
N GLN A 188 5.02 20.66 -17.85
CA GLN A 188 4.16 19.77 -18.62
C GLN A 188 5.05 18.87 -19.48
N ASP A 189 5.19 17.61 -19.10
CA ASP A 189 5.78 16.60 -19.97
C ASP A 189 4.85 16.46 -21.19
N GLN A 190 5.30 16.92 -22.35
CA GLN A 190 4.63 16.69 -23.64
C GLN A 190 4.52 15.19 -23.97
N ALA A 191 5.02 14.31 -23.13
CA ALA A 191 4.98 12.86 -23.26
C ALA A 191 3.57 12.23 -23.24
N LEU A 192 2.51 12.99 -22.98
CA LEU A 192 1.12 12.52 -23.15
C LEU A 192 0.67 12.43 -24.61
N LYS A 193 1.50 12.90 -25.56
CA LYS A 193 1.24 12.84 -27.02
C LYS A 193 1.83 11.64 -27.72
N ASP A 194 2.39 10.67 -26.96
CA ASP A 194 2.83 9.43 -27.58
C ASP A 194 1.62 8.69 -28.16
N GLU A 195 1.60 8.56 -29.48
CA GLU A 195 0.74 7.66 -30.25
C GLU A 195 1.04 6.21 -29.84
N GLY A 196 0.68 5.85 -28.61
CA GLY A 196 0.83 4.50 -28.10
C GLY A 196 -0.16 3.59 -28.83
N GLY A 197 0.34 2.73 -29.70
CA GLY A 197 -0.42 1.60 -30.22
C GLY A 197 -1.01 0.75 -29.07
N ALA A 198 -1.97 -0.11 -29.37
CA ALA A 198 -2.55 -1.02 -28.39
C ALA A 198 -1.47 -1.86 -27.73
N TRP A 199 -1.42 -1.89 -26.40
CA TRP A 199 -0.46 -2.72 -25.69
C TRP A 199 -0.70 -4.21 -25.93
N PRO A 200 0.36 -5.01 -26.06
CA PRO A 200 0.22 -6.44 -26.30
C PRO A 200 -0.43 -7.15 -25.11
N LEU A 201 -1.09 -8.28 -25.37
CA LEU A 201 -1.77 -9.09 -24.36
C LEU A 201 -0.94 -9.37 -23.10
N PRO A 202 0.39 -9.70 -23.17
CA PRO A 202 1.20 -9.91 -21.98
C PRO A 202 1.23 -8.73 -21.00
N VAL A 203 1.15 -7.49 -21.49
CA VAL A 203 1.07 -6.29 -20.65
C VAL A 203 -0.25 -6.26 -19.85
N TRP A 204 -1.37 -6.56 -20.50
CA TRP A 204 -2.67 -6.64 -19.82
C TRP A 204 -2.72 -7.74 -18.76
N LEU A 205 -2.06 -8.87 -19.02
CA LEU A 205 -1.89 -9.93 -18.02
C LEU A 205 -1.08 -9.44 -16.81
N CYS A 206 -0.06 -8.59 -17.00
CA CYS A 206 0.65 -7.95 -15.90
C CYS A 206 -0.24 -6.97 -15.12
N VAL A 207 -1.08 -6.17 -15.79
CA VAL A 207 -2.03 -5.24 -15.12
C VAL A 207 -3.01 -6.00 -14.23
N ILE A 208 -3.63 -7.07 -14.76
CA ILE A 208 -4.57 -7.91 -14.00
C ILE A 208 -3.83 -8.62 -12.84
N SER A 209 -2.60 -9.05 -13.06
CA SER A 209 -1.78 -9.67 -12.01
C SER A 209 -1.47 -8.70 -10.88
N LEU A 210 -1.18 -7.44 -11.17
CA LEU A 210 -0.95 -6.42 -10.14
C LEU A 210 -2.23 -6.07 -9.37
N PHE A 211 -3.38 -6.05 -10.04
CA PHE A 211 -4.69 -5.95 -9.39
C PHE A 211 -4.90 -7.11 -8.40
N LEU A 212 -4.71 -8.36 -8.83
CA LEU A 212 -4.88 -9.54 -7.99
C LEU A 212 -3.86 -9.60 -6.85
N TYR A 213 -2.63 -9.14 -7.11
CA TYR A 213 -1.58 -9.07 -6.10
C TYR A 213 -2.00 -8.20 -4.92
N THR A 214 -2.40 -6.97 -5.17
CA THR A 214 -2.78 -6.04 -4.10
C THR A 214 -4.12 -6.38 -3.49
N LEU A 215 -5.08 -6.87 -4.29
CA LEU A 215 -6.35 -7.38 -3.77
C LEU A 215 -6.11 -8.51 -2.77
N GLY A 216 -5.33 -9.53 -3.13
CA GLY A 216 -5.02 -10.65 -2.24
C GLY A 216 -4.23 -10.21 -0.99
N GLN A 217 -3.20 -9.39 -1.17
CA GLN A 217 -2.35 -8.90 -0.09
C GLN A 217 -3.14 -8.12 0.96
N TYR A 218 -3.86 -7.08 0.55
CA TYR A 218 -4.60 -6.24 1.48
C TYR A 218 -5.82 -6.93 2.07
N SER A 219 -6.45 -7.84 1.32
CA SER A 219 -7.50 -8.71 1.85
C SER A 219 -6.99 -9.51 3.06
N MET A 220 -5.85 -10.16 2.93
CA MET A 220 -5.26 -10.93 4.03
C MET A 220 -4.81 -10.00 5.16
N LEU A 221 -4.11 -8.90 4.88
CA LEU A 221 -3.60 -7.99 5.91
C LEU A 221 -4.71 -7.35 6.74
N PHE A 222 -5.85 -7.04 6.16
CA PHE A 222 -6.96 -6.42 6.87
C PHE A 222 -7.72 -7.41 7.78
N TRP A 223 -7.70 -8.70 7.45
CA TRP A 223 -8.46 -9.71 8.18
C TRP A 223 -7.62 -10.66 9.04
N LEU A 224 -6.32 -10.77 8.77
CA LEU A 224 -5.42 -11.68 9.50
C LEU A 224 -5.39 -11.41 11.02
N PRO A 225 -5.35 -10.15 11.53
CA PRO A 225 -5.43 -9.90 12.97
C PRO A 225 -6.76 -10.35 13.56
N ASN A 226 -7.89 -10.02 12.90
CA ASN A 226 -9.21 -10.43 13.38
C ASN A 226 -9.37 -11.96 13.38
N TYR A 227 -8.87 -12.65 12.35
CA TYR A 227 -8.82 -14.10 12.30
C TYR A 227 -8.04 -14.68 13.48
N ALA A 228 -6.85 -14.15 13.77
CA ALA A 228 -6.03 -14.62 14.87
C ALA A 228 -6.72 -14.46 16.24
N ILE A 229 -7.40 -13.31 16.46
CA ILE A 229 -8.13 -13.05 17.71
C ILE A 229 -9.34 -13.98 17.83
N THR A 230 -10.18 -14.06 16.80
CA THR A 230 -11.49 -14.73 16.89
C THR A 230 -11.42 -16.25 16.75
N GLN A 231 -10.49 -16.77 15.95
CA GLN A 231 -10.37 -18.21 15.67
C GLN A 231 -9.27 -18.90 16.49
N LEU A 232 -8.19 -18.18 16.84
CA LEU A 232 -7.06 -18.76 17.57
C LEU A 232 -6.96 -18.25 19.01
N GLY A 233 -7.82 -17.32 19.43
CA GLY A 233 -7.76 -16.71 20.76
C GLY A 233 -6.46 -15.93 21.02
N ALA A 234 -5.82 -15.41 19.96
CA ALA A 234 -4.55 -14.72 20.07
C ALA A 234 -4.69 -13.40 20.82
N PRO A 235 -3.70 -13.03 21.67
CA PRO A 235 -3.63 -11.70 22.25
C PRO A 235 -3.53 -10.61 21.16
N GLU A 236 -4.16 -9.46 21.36
CA GLU A 236 -4.21 -8.35 20.39
C GLU A 236 -2.83 -7.91 19.90
N VAL A 237 -1.83 -7.85 20.81
CA VAL A 237 -0.45 -7.49 20.44
C VAL A 237 0.12 -8.47 19.43
N GLN A 238 -0.05 -9.77 19.65
CA GLN A 238 0.47 -10.79 18.74
C GLN A 238 -0.32 -10.79 17.43
N ALA A 239 -1.62 -10.63 17.48
CA ALA A 239 -2.47 -10.53 16.30
C ALA A 239 -2.09 -9.34 15.41
N GLY A 240 -1.89 -8.16 16.00
CA GLY A 240 -1.38 -6.98 15.31
C GLY A 240 0.06 -7.16 14.81
N GLY A 241 0.87 -7.88 15.57
CA GLY A 241 2.24 -8.26 15.20
C GLY A 241 2.34 -9.02 13.88
N LEU A 242 1.29 -9.77 13.47
CA LEU A 242 1.25 -10.49 12.19
C LEU A 242 1.43 -9.53 11.00
N VAL A 243 0.74 -8.39 11.02
CA VAL A 243 0.87 -7.35 9.99
C VAL A 243 2.27 -6.73 10.03
N GLY A 244 2.78 -6.45 11.23
CA GLY A 244 4.15 -5.95 11.41
C GLY A 244 5.20 -6.91 10.84
N GLN A 245 5.10 -8.20 11.15
CA GLN A 245 6.01 -9.23 10.63
C GLN A 245 5.97 -9.31 9.09
N PHE A 246 4.78 -9.24 8.50
CA PHE A 246 4.68 -9.18 7.04
C PHE A 246 5.45 -7.99 6.44
N TRP A 247 5.27 -6.78 6.99
CA TRP A 247 5.96 -5.59 6.48
C TRP A 247 7.47 -5.62 6.73
N LEU A 248 7.91 -6.21 7.85
CA LEU A 248 9.33 -6.46 8.09
C LEU A 248 9.90 -7.41 7.02
N GLY A 249 9.20 -8.51 6.74
CA GLY A 249 9.58 -9.44 5.67
C GLY A 249 9.67 -8.74 4.31
N MET A 250 8.68 -7.90 3.97
CA MET A 250 8.69 -7.08 2.75
C MET A 250 9.91 -6.16 2.67
N PHE A 251 10.24 -5.47 3.76
CA PHE A 251 11.41 -4.60 3.83
C PHE A 251 12.71 -5.39 3.59
N LEU A 252 12.88 -6.51 4.28
CA LEU A 252 14.04 -7.38 4.09
C LEU A 252 14.14 -7.90 2.66
N ALA A 253 13.00 -8.26 2.06
CA ALA A 253 12.95 -8.68 0.66
C ALA A 253 13.40 -7.56 -0.30
N GLN A 254 13.01 -6.31 -0.07
CA GLN A 254 13.43 -5.17 -0.90
C GLN A 254 14.95 -4.99 -0.89
N VAL A 255 15.57 -5.08 0.30
CA VAL A 255 17.03 -5.01 0.45
C VAL A 255 17.71 -6.19 -0.28
N PHE A 256 17.20 -7.39 -0.09
CA PHE A 256 17.73 -8.59 -0.71
C PHE A 256 17.62 -8.55 -2.24
N VAL A 257 16.44 -8.20 -2.77
CA VAL A 257 16.17 -8.17 -4.21
C VAL A 257 16.98 -7.10 -4.92
N ALA A 258 17.24 -5.95 -4.28
CA ALA A 258 18.07 -4.89 -4.86
C ALA A 258 19.46 -5.40 -5.32
N TRP A 259 20.01 -6.35 -4.59
CA TRP A 259 21.28 -7.00 -4.94
C TRP A 259 21.07 -8.22 -5.85
N TRP A 260 20.04 -9.03 -5.58
CA TRP A 260 19.87 -10.33 -6.20
C TRP A 260 19.35 -10.24 -7.65
N VAL A 261 18.52 -9.25 -7.97
CA VAL A 261 17.93 -9.06 -9.31
C VAL A 261 19.00 -8.88 -10.41
N MET A 262 20.13 -8.25 -10.08
CA MET A 262 21.24 -8.06 -11.03
C MET A 262 21.90 -9.39 -11.43
N ARG A 263 21.78 -10.44 -10.62
CA ARG A 263 22.35 -11.76 -10.89
C ARG A 263 21.38 -12.70 -11.61
N VAL A 264 20.11 -12.68 -11.22
CA VAL A 264 19.11 -13.63 -11.74
C VAL A 264 18.26 -13.07 -12.88
N GLY A 265 18.19 -11.75 -13.00
CA GLY A 265 17.35 -11.05 -13.99
C GLY A 265 15.87 -11.04 -13.60
N VAL A 266 15.14 -10.05 -14.16
CA VAL A 266 13.74 -9.77 -13.81
C VAL A 266 12.81 -10.94 -14.09
N ARG A 267 12.96 -11.60 -15.25
CA ARG A 267 12.09 -12.73 -15.65
C ARG A 267 12.17 -13.93 -14.70
N ARG A 268 13.37 -14.25 -14.20
CA ARG A 268 13.54 -15.33 -13.22
C ARG A 268 13.05 -14.90 -11.84
N LEU A 269 13.32 -13.65 -11.45
CA LEU A 269 12.83 -13.07 -10.21
C LEU A 269 11.30 -13.16 -10.13
N VAL A 270 10.57 -12.72 -11.16
CA VAL A 270 9.09 -12.78 -11.19
C VAL A 270 8.59 -14.22 -11.05
N LYS A 271 9.21 -15.20 -11.74
CA LYS A 271 8.82 -16.61 -11.59
C LYS A 271 8.98 -17.12 -10.17
N ILE A 272 10.12 -16.81 -9.53
CA ILE A 272 10.39 -17.25 -8.16
C ILE A 272 9.43 -16.52 -7.21
N ALA A 273 9.31 -15.20 -7.33
CA ALA A 273 8.46 -14.39 -6.46
C ALA A 273 6.99 -14.83 -6.51
N THR A 274 6.42 -15.11 -7.68
CA THR A 274 5.03 -15.56 -7.77
C THR A 274 4.80 -16.91 -7.12
N VAL A 275 5.70 -17.85 -7.34
CA VAL A 275 5.61 -19.20 -6.76
C VAL A 275 5.78 -19.13 -5.23
N THR A 276 6.80 -18.41 -4.76
CA THR A 276 7.06 -18.29 -3.31
C THR A 276 5.96 -17.53 -2.60
N THR A 277 5.44 -16.43 -3.16
CA THR A 277 4.31 -15.69 -2.60
C THR A 277 3.09 -16.59 -2.43
N TRP A 278 2.73 -17.35 -3.46
CA TRP A 278 1.61 -18.27 -3.41
C TRP A 278 1.84 -19.38 -2.37
N LEU A 279 3.00 -20.06 -2.41
CA LEU A 279 3.32 -21.14 -1.48
C LEU A 279 3.32 -20.69 -0.02
N PHE A 280 3.91 -19.52 0.29
CA PHE A 280 3.95 -19.01 1.67
C PHE A 280 2.63 -18.39 2.13
N SER A 281 1.67 -18.13 1.25
CA SER A 281 0.32 -17.72 1.64
C SER A 281 -0.54 -18.89 2.14
N ILE A 282 -0.30 -20.11 1.67
CA ILE A 282 -1.10 -21.29 2.00
C ILE A 282 -1.03 -21.65 3.49
N PRO A 283 0.14 -21.73 4.13
CA PRO A 283 0.21 -22.07 5.56
C PRO A 283 -0.52 -21.08 6.48
N LEU A 284 -0.75 -19.83 6.05
CA LEU A 284 -1.43 -18.82 6.87
C LEU A 284 -2.86 -19.20 7.26
N TRP A 285 -3.55 -20.02 6.46
CA TRP A 285 -4.90 -20.48 6.74
C TRP A 285 -4.98 -21.95 7.13
N LEU A 286 -3.84 -22.68 7.09
CA LEU A 286 -3.75 -24.08 7.56
C LEU A 286 -3.20 -24.19 8.98
N TYR A 287 -2.42 -23.20 9.43
CA TYR A 287 -1.70 -23.26 10.69
C TYR A 287 -2.51 -22.64 11.83
N SER A 288 -2.50 -23.28 13.00
CA SER A 288 -3.37 -22.91 14.13
C SER A 288 -2.63 -22.35 15.35
N SER A 289 -1.31 -22.13 15.28
CA SER A 289 -0.54 -21.53 16.37
C SER A 289 -0.13 -20.10 16.04
N ILE A 290 -0.36 -19.17 16.96
CA ILE A 290 -0.03 -17.75 16.76
C ILE A 290 1.47 -17.51 16.58
N ASP A 291 2.33 -18.21 17.34
CA ASP A 291 3.78 -18.06 17.23
C ASP A 291 4.28 -18.52 15.86
N GLY A 292 3.74 -19.62 15.35
CA GLY A 292 4.02 -20.10 14.00
C GLY A 292 3.52 -19.13 12.93
N LEU A 293 2.33 -18.53 13.11
CA LEU A 293 1.79 -17.53 12.19
C LEU A 293 2.64 -16.26 12.14
N LEU A 294 3.24 -15.81 13.26
CA LEU A 294 4.17 -14.68 13.28
C LEU A 294 5.38 -14.93 12.39
N VAL A 295 5.96 -16.12 12.45
CA VAL A 295 7.08 -16.52 11.59
C VAL A 295 6.61 -16.63 10.13
N LEU A 296 5.45 -17.28 9.90
CA LEU A 296 4.89 -17.42 8.55
C LEU A 296 4.54 -16.09 7.91
N ALA A 297 4.02 -15.12 8.66
CA ALA A 297 3.74 -13.77 8.17
C ALA A 297 5.02 -13.05 7.71
N LEU A 298 6.12 -13.17 8.46
CA LEU A 298 7.44 -12.65 8.05
C LEU A 298 7.92 -13.34 6.78
N LEU A 299 7.84 -14.66 6.73
CA LEU A 299 8.26 -15.43 5.54
C LEU A 299 7.38 -15.12 4.33
N TRP A 300 6.07 -14.96 4.51
CA TRP A 300 5.15 -14.54 3.44
C TRP A 300 5.50 -13.12 2.93
N GLY A 301 5.77 -12.18 3.84
CA GLY A 301 6.25 -10.84 3.46
C GLY A 301 7.55 -10.90 2.67
N PHE A 302 8.54 -11.68 3.13
CA PHE A 302 9.81 -11.87 2.44
C PHE A 302 9.64 -12.57 1.08
N ALA A 303 8.79 -13.59 1.02
CA ALA A 303 8.55 -14.39 -0.19
C ALA A 303 7.95 -13.58 -1.35
N ASN A 304 7.35 -12.42 -1.07
CA ASN A 304 6.89 -11.48 -2.09
C ASN A 304 8.02 -10.98 -3.00
N LEU A 305 9.28 -10.95 -2.52
CA LEU A 305 10.47 -10.59 -3.31
C LEU A 305 10.27 -9.36 -4.21
N SER A 306 9.60 -8.32 -3.67
CA SER A 306 9.25 -7.11 -4.42
C SER A 306 8.44 -7.39 -5.70
N LEU A 307 7.52 -8.36 -5.68
CA LEU A 307 6.77 -8.85 -6.84
C LEU A 307 6.09 -7.73 -7.63
N LEU A 308 5.51 -6.71 -6.95
CA LEU A 308 4.91 -5.56 -7.62
C LEU A 308 5.91 -4.88 -8.55
N LYS A 309 7.09 -4.53 -8.03
CA LYS A 309 8.13 -3.82 -8.80
C LYS A 309 8.76 -4.70 -9.88
N ALA A 310 8.97 -5.98 -9.55
CA ALA A 310 9.46 -6.95 -10.53
C ALA A 310 8.48 -7.12 -11.69
N THR A 311 7.16 -7.12 -11.43
CA THR A 311 6.14 -7.18 -12.49
C THR A 311 6.07 -5.89 -13.30
N LEU A 312 6.23 -4.71 -12.66
CA LEU A 312 6.37 -3.42 -13.37
C LEU A 312 7.56 -3.47 -14.34
N SER A 313 8.73 -3.89 -13.86
CA SER A 313 9.93 -4.01 -14.68
C SER A 313 9.73 -5.02 -15.80
N LEU A 314 9.12 -6.17 -15.53
CA LEU A 314 8.82 -7.18 -16.54
C LEU A 314 7.91 -6.62 -17.64
N ALA A 315 6.86 -5.88 -17.29
CA ALA A 315 5.94 -5.31 -18.27
C ALA A 315 6.61 -4.25 -19.16
N THR A 316 7.56 -3.47 -18.61
CA THR A 316 8.34 -2.52 -19.41
C THR A 316 9.31 -3.20 -20.39
N GLU A 317 9.76 -4.43 -20.11
CA GLU A 317 10.55 -5.25 -21.06
C GLU A 317 9.71 -5.83 -22.20
N MET A 318 8.36 -5.79 -22.09
CA MET A 318 7.45 -6.37 -23.10
C MET A 318 7.04 -5.39 -24.19
N VAL A 319 7.47 -4.14 -24.10
CA VAL A 319 7.20 -3.08 -25.09
C VAL A 319 8.50 -2.53 -25.64
N THR A 320 8.47 -2.09 -26.89
CA THR A 320 9.66 -1.53 -27.58
C THR A 320 10.12 -0.20 -26.93
N VAL A 321 9.18 0.63 -26.51
CA VAL A 321 9.44 1.91 -25.82
C VAL A 321 8.58 1.97 -24.56
N PRO A 322 9.18 1.85 -23.36
CA PRO A 322 8.46 2.03 -22.11
C PRO A 322 7.98 3.46 -21.94
N THR A 323 6.67 3.65 -21.83
CA THR A 323 6.06 4.98 -21.64
C THR A 323 5.65 5.20 -20.18
N ALA A 324 5.58 6.46 -19.75
CA ALA A 324 5.04 6.82 -18.45
C ALA A 324 3.57 6.36 -18.30
N ARG A 325 2.81 6.37 -19.41
CA ARG A 325 1.43 5.88 -19.48
C ARG A 325 1.32 4.38 -19.14
N LEU A 326 2.26 3.55 -19.61
CA LEU A 326 2.31 2.13 -19.28
C LEU A 326 2.50 1.92 -17.77
N VAL A 327 3.47 2.60 -17.18
CA VAL A 327 3.75 2.50 -15.74
C VAL A 327 2.54 2.96 -14.92
N SER A 328 1.89 4.05 -15.32
CA SER A 328 0.67 4.55 -14.68
C SER A 328 -0.47 3.54 -14.75
N LEU A 329 -0.68 2.88 -15.90
CA LEU A 329 -1.71 1.84 -16.04
C LEU A 329 -1.44 0.64 -15.11
N LEU A 330 -0.20 0.18 -15.04
CA LEU A 330 0.20 -0.92 -14.16
C LEU A 330 -0.03 -0.58 -12.68
N LEU A 331 0.37 0.62 -12.26
CA LEU A 331 0.14 1.11 -10.90
C LEU A 331 -1.34 1.33 -10.61
N LEU A 332 -2.11 1.79 -11.60
CA LEU A 332 -3.57 1.92 -11.47
C LEU A 332 -4.22 0.56 -11.21
N GLY A 333 -3.81 -0.50 -11.92
CA GLY A 333 -4.26 -1.86 -11.64
C GLY A 333 -4.03 -2.27 -10.18
N ALA A 334 -2.82 -2.04 -9.65
CA ALA A 334 -2.51 -2.29 -8.25
C ALA A 334 -3.36 -1.44 -7.29
N THR A 335 -3.54 -0.15 -7.58
CA THR A 335 -4.32 0.75 -6.71
C THR A 335 -5.80 0.37 -6.69
N ILE A 336 -6.37 -0.08 -7.80
CA ILE A 336 -7.75 -0.59 -7.87
C ILE A 336 -7.90 -1.82 -6.96
N GLY A 337 -6.95 -2.77 -6.99
CA GLY A 337 -6.97 -3.95 -6.13
C GLY A 337 -7.00 -3.58 -4.65
N THR A 338 -6.16 -2.64 -4.23
CA THR A 338 -6.17 -2.11 -2.86
C THR A 338 -7.49 -1.41 -2.54
N ALA A 339 -8.01 -0.59 -3.46
CA ALA A 339 -9.21 0.22 -3.27
C ALA A 339 -10.47 -0.63 -3.04
N VAL A 340 -10.62 -1.73 -3.77
CA VAL A 340 -11.80 -2.58 -3.68
C VAL A 340 -11.69 -3.64 -2.57
N SER A 341 -10.49 -3.88 -2.03
CA SER A 341 -10.24 -4.94 -1.05
C SER A 341 -11.16 -4.87 0.19
N PRO A 342 -11.37 -3.72 0.88
CA PRO A 342 -12.26 -3.69 2.03
C PRO A 342 -13.72 -4.03 1.68
N LEU A 343 -14.19 -3.60 0.50
CA LEU A 343 -15.56 -3.86 0.04
C LEU A 343 -15.76 -5.33 -0.30
N VAL A 344 -14.86 -5.89 -1.10
CA VAL A 344 -14.94 -7.31 -1.53
C VAL A 344 -14.83 -8.24 -0.33
N THR A 345 -13.87 -7.99 0.56
CA THR A 345 -13.63 -8.87 1.70
C THR A 345 -14.73 -8.79 2.74
N SER A 346 -15.28 -7.60 3.03
CA SER A 346 -16.44 -7.47 3.90
C SER A 346 -17.62 -8.26 3.37
N GLN A 347 -17.88 -8.21 2.05
CA GLN A 347 -18.95 -8.99 1.44
C GLN A 347 -18.71 -10.51 1.53
N ILE A 348 -17.46 -10.96 1.37
CA ILE A 348 -17.13 -12.39 1.53
C ILE A 348 -17.34 -12.84 2.98
N VAL A 349 -16.93 -12.02 3.97
CA VAL A 349 -17.12 -12.36 5.40
C VAL A 349 -18.58 -12.39 5.77
N ASP A 350 -19.41 -11.47 5.26
CA ASP A 350 -20.85 -11.48 5.51
C ASP A 350 -21.52 -12.79 5.04
N TRP A 351 -21.01 -13.40 3.97
CA TRP A 351 -21.56 -14.66 3.42
C TRP A 351 -20.92 -15.91 4.00
N THR A 352 -19.71 -15.80 4.59
CA THR A 352 -18.92 -16.98 4.99
C THR A 352 -18.25 -16.79 6.35
N SER A 353 -16.96 -16.45 6.37
CA SER A 353 -16.16 -16.21 7.57
C SER A 353 -14.87 -15.44 7.25
N ASN A 354 -14.21 -14.91 8.27
CA ASN A 354 -12.90 -14.28 8.14
C ASN A 354 -11.79 -15.26 7.70
N HIS A 355 -11.90 -16.55 8.03
CA HIS A 355 -10.99 -17.60 7.55
C HIS A 355 -11.01 -17.71 6.01
N THR A 356 -12.19 -17.59 5.40
CA THR A 356 -12.35 -17.66 3.93
C THR A 356 -11.55 -16.58 3.21
N ILE A 357 -11.31 -15.43 3.86
CA ILE A 357 -10.50 -14.35 3.29
C ILE A 357 -9.04 -14.77 3.07
N LEU A 358 -8.48 -15.57 3.97
CA LEU A 358 -7.11 -16.05 3.82
C LEU A 358 -6.99 -17.01 2.63
N ILE A 359 -8.01 -17.86 2.43
CA ILE A 359 -8.11 -18.74 1.26
C ILE A 359 -8.28 -17.91 -0.01
N PHE A 360 -9.15 -16.89 0.01
CA PHE A 360 -9.37 -15.98 -1.10
C PHE A 360 -8.08 -15.26 -1.51
N GLY A 361 -7.30 -14.73 -0.55
CA GLY A 361 -6.01 -14.10 -0.84
C GLY A 361 -5.02 -15.07 -1.48
N SER A 362 -4.93 -16.31 -0.98
CA SER A 362 -4.10 -17.36 -1.59
C SER A 362 -4.59 -17.73 -3.00
N ALA A 363 -5.91 -17.76 -3.24
CA ALA A 363 -6.47 -17.98 -4.58
C ALA A 363 -6.11 -16.85 -5.55
N CYS A 364 -6.15 -15.58 -5.10
CA CYS A 364 -5.67 -14.44 -5.90
C CYS A 364 -4.20 -14.63 -6.33
N TYR A 365 -3.33 -15.07 -5.42
CA TYR A 365 -1.93 -15.36 -5.74
C TYR A 365 -1.75 -16.55 -6.69
N GLY A 366 -2.59 -17.58 -6.57
CA GLY A 366 -2.59 -18.70 -7.50
C GLY A 366 -2.96 -18.27 -8.92
N VAL A 367 -4.01 -17.48 -9.06
CA VAL A 367 -4.45 -16.96 -10.37
C VAL A 367 -3.40 -16.03 -10.96
N LEU A 368 -2.88 -15.09 -10.17
CA LEU A 368 -1.83 -14.17 -10.64
C LEU A 368 -0.58 -14.94 -11.12
N MET A 369 -0.21 -16.00 -10.43
CA MET A 369 0.91 -16.86 -10.86
C MET A 369 0.66 -17.43 -12.26
N LEU A 370 -0.53 -17.97 -12.52
CA LEU A 370 -0.89 -18.50 -13.83
C LEU A 370 -0.85 -17.42 -14.91
N LEU A 371 -1.37 -16.21 -14.64
CA LEU A 371 -1.35 -15.09 -15.56
C LEU A 371 0.06 -14.62 -15.90
N LEU A 372 0.95 -14.50 -14.89
CA LEU A 372 2.33 -14.08 -15.12
C LEU A 372 3.13 -15.16 -15.85
N PHE A 373 2.88 -16.45 -15.59
CA PHE A 373 3.47 -17.52 -16.39
C PHE A 373 2.99 -17.50 -17.85
N ALA A 374 1.72 -17.21 -18.10
CA ALA A 374 1.17 -17.01 -19.44
C ALA A 374 1.82 -15.82 -20.14
N ALA A 375 1.93 -14.67 -19.46
CA ALA A 375 2.61 -13.48 -19.98
C ALA A 375 4.08 -13.78 -20.38
N LEU A 376 4.81 -14.49 -19.52
CA LEU A 376 6.19 -14.87 -19.77
C LEU A 376 6.36 -15.88 -20.93
N ARG A 377 5.35 -16.72 -21.19
CA ARG A 377 5.37 -17.64 -22.36
C ARG A 377 5.11 -16.90 -23.67
N LEU A 378 4.11 -16.00 -23.67
CA LEU A 378 3.75 -15.22 -24.87
C LEU A 378 4.84 -14.25 -25.32
N THR A 379 5.75 -13.86 -24.45
CA THR A 379 6.91 -13.00 -24.80
C THR A 379 8.16 -13.78 -25.23
N ARG A 380 8.11 -15.11 -25.29
CA ARG A 380 9.20 -15.96 -25.81
C ARG A 380 8.99 -16.40 -27.25
N SER A 381 7.77 -16.30 -27.74
CA SER A 381 7.38 -16.51 -29.14
C SER A 381 7.53 -15.24 -29.94
#